data_5160d2f23d02721e1190810b845956f8
#
_entry.id   5160d2f23d02721e1190810b845956f8
#
_cell.length_a   1.000
_cell.length_b   1.000
_cell.length_c   1.000
_cell.angle_alpha   90.00
_cell.angle_beta   90.00
_cell.angle_gamma   90.00
#
_symmetry.space_group_name_H-M   'P 1'
#
loop_
_entity.id
_entity.type
_entity.pdbx_description
1 polymer ?
#
loop_
_entity_poly.entity_id
_entity_poly.type
_entity_poly.pdbx_seq_one_letter_code
_entity_poly.pdbx_strand_id
1 'polypeptide(L)'
;MTTQETERSRIARELHDELGGALAVLKLRICFIEKNLQPDQAAIREQCKQNLQFIDQIIDDVHRLSRNLSPSILEDIGLTPALRWLIDNFVSHYGVRADTDMENIDHLLTRNDQIMIYRTFQEALTNIGKHAQAGNVVIAVRTGQGRISLRVADDGRGFDVEGLAARTISEKGLGLATMYERARMLGGSLHLWSEQGKGTRIALSVPIRKAGRN
;
A
#
# COMPACT_ATOMS: atom_id res chain seq x y z
N MET A 1 4.13 -6.05 18.13
CA MET A 1 4.73 -6.14 16.76
C MET A 1 5.28 -7.54 16.59
N THR A 2 5.04 -8.20 15.47
CA THR A 2 5.68 -9.49 15.17
C THR A 2 7.12 -9.23 14.75
N THR A 3 8.03 -10.16 15.02
CA THR A 3 9.46 -10.09 14.63
C THR A 3 9.61 -9.76 13.12
N GLN A 4 8.70 -10.26 12.29
CA GLN A 4 8.69 -10.02 10.86
C GLN A 4 8.36 -8.54 10.49
N GLU A 5 7.46 -7.89 11.22
CA GLU A 5 7.12 -6.47 10.96
C GLU A 5 8.25 -5.54 11.41
N THR A 6 8.92 -5.87 12.51
CA THR A 6 10.11 -5.15 12.97
C THR A 6 11.24 -5.23 11.93
N GLU A 7 11.49 -6.43 11.38
CA GLU A 7 12.51 -6.64 10.35
C GLU A 7 12.17 -5.92 9.05
N ARG A 8 10.91 -5.97 8.60
CA ARG A 8 10.46 -5.20 7.43
C ARG A 8 10.65 -3.70 7.61
N SER A 9 10.36 -3.18 8.80
CA SER A 9 10.54 -1.76 9.11
C SER A 9 12.02 -1.37 9.17
N ARG A 10 12.90 -2.28 9.62
CA ARG A 10 14.35 -2.08 9.61
C ARG A 10 14.87 -1.99 8.17
N ILE A 11 14.54 -3.00 7.35
CA ILE A 11 14.96 -3.05 5.94
C ILE A 11 14.46 -1.82 5.17
N ALA A 12 13.22 -1.42 5.40
CA ALA A 12 12.64 -0.25 4.72
C ALA A 12 13.40 1.04 5.03
N ARG A 13 13.79 1.23 6.31
CA ARG A 13 14.60 2.40 6.70
C ARG A 13 16.00 2.35 6.10
N GLU A 14 16.66 1.21 6.14
CA GLU A 14 17.97 1.04 5.52
C GLU A 14 17.93 1.32 4.01
N LEU A 15 16.91 0.80 3.30
CA LEU A 15 16.73 1.12 1.88
C LEU A 15 16.52 2.62 1.63
N HIS A 16 15.70 3.26 2.46
CA HIS A 16 15.43 4.69 2.33
C HIS A 16 16.67 5.54 2.60
N ASP A 17 17.37 5.25 3.71
CA ASP A 17 18.48 6.08 4.18
C ASP A 17 19.75 5.86 3.34
N GLU A 18 20.10 4.59 3.05
CA GLU A 18 21.33 4.27 2.33
C GLU A 18 21.20 4.48 0.82
N LEU A 19 20.18 3.89 0.19
CA LEU A 19 20.01 4.02 -1.27
C LEU A 19 19.47 5.39 -1.66
N GLY A 20 18.49 5.91 -0.93
CA GLY A 20 17.93 7.24 -1.18
C GLY A 20 18.99 8.33 -1.01
N GLY A 21 19.78 8.26 0.06
CA GLY A 21 20.89 9.17 0.29
C GLY A 21 21.97 9.09 -0.79
N ALA A 22 22.39 7.89 -1.19
CA ALA A 22 23.40 7.70 -2.24
C ALA A 22 22.93 8.24 -3.61
N LEU A 23 21.66 7.99 -3.97
CA LEU A 23 21.06 8.50 -5.21
C LEU A 23 20.93 10.02 -5.21
N ALA A 24 20.58 10.63 -4.07
CA ALA A 24 20.50 12.07 -3.93
C ALA A 24 21.87 12.72 -4.13
N VAL A 25 22.94 12.15 -3.56
CA VAL A 25 24.32 12.61 -3.78
C VAL A 25 24.72 12.45 -5.24
N LEU A 26 24.40 11.32 -5.88
CA LEU A 26 24.69 11.10 -7.30
C LEU A 26 23.97 12.13 -8.19
N LYS A 27 22.69 12.41 -7.91
CA LYS A 27 21.90 13.43 -8.59
C LYS A 27 22.57 14.81 -8.49
N LEU A 28 22.99 15.20 -7.29
CA LEU A 28 23.69 16.47 -7.08
C LEU A 28 25.00 16.57 -7.87
N ARG A 29 25.77 15.48 -7.92
CA ARG A 29 27.02 15.44 -8.72
C ARG A 29 26.77 15.63 -10.22
N ILE A 30 25.75 14.97 -10.77
CA ILE A 30 25.40 15.12 -12.20
C ILE A 30 24.87 16.53 -12.47
N CYS A 31 24.04 17.09 -11.61
CA CYS A 31 23.60 18.49 -11.72
C CYS A 31 24.80 19.46 -11.71
N PHE A 32 25.79 19.20 -10.86
CA PHE A 32 27.02 20.02 -10.83
C PHE A 32 27.79 19.91 -12.15
N ILE A 33 27.96 18.71 -12.70
CA ILE A 33 28.58 18.49 -14.00
C ILE A 33 27.82 19.26 -15.08
N GLU A 34 26.49 19.09 -15.17
CA GLU A 34 25.65 19.76 -16.18
C GLU A 34 25.80 21.28 -16.17
N LYS A 35 25.82 21.88 -14.96
CA LYS A 35 25.96 23.34 -14.78
C LYS A 35 27.30 23.87 -15.24
N ASN A 36 28.34 23.05 -15.22
CA ASN A 36 29.71 23.48 -15.58
C ASN A 36 30.11 23.14 -17.04
N LEU A 37 29.19 22.56 -17.83
CA LEU A 37 29.42 22.23 -19.24
C LEU A 37 29.47 23.50 -20.10
N GLN A 38 30.42 23.52 -21.03
CA GLN A 38 30.55 24.58 -22.02
C GLN A 38 29.43 24.52 -23.08
N PRO A 39 29.11 25.59 -23.80
CA PRO A 39 28.05 25.63 -24.80
C PRO A 39 28.21 24.61 -25.93
N ASP A 40 29.43 24.23 -26.30
CA ASP A 40 29.77 23.25 -27.32
C ASP A 40 29.59 21.80 -26.89
N GLN A 41 29.36 21.55 -25.59
CA GLN A 41 29.18 20.20 -25.01
C GLN A 41 27.69 19.78 -24.95
N ALA A 42 26.91 20.10 -25.97
CA ALA A 42 25.47 19.84 -25.99
C ALA A 42 25.12 18.33 -25.85
N ALA A 43 25.91 17.43 -26.44
CA ALA A 43 25.70 16.00 -26.35
C ALA A 43 25.87 15.48 -24.90
N ILE A 44 26.88 15.98 -24.17
CA ILE A 44 27.10 15.60 -22.77
C ILE A 44 25.99 16.17 -21.88
N ARG A 45 25.51 17.37 -22.16
CA ARG A 45 24.38 17.97 -21.43
C ARG A 45 23.12 17.14 -21.58
N GLU A 46 22.84 16.62 -22.79
CA GLU A 46 21.69 15.76 -23.02
C GLU A 46 21.82 14.43 -22.26
N GLN A 47 23.02 13.83 -22.23
CA GLN A 47 23.28 12.64 -21.41
C GLN A 47 23.08 12.91 -19.91
N CYS A 48 23.52 14.08 -19.40
CA CYS A 48 23.29 14.46 -18.00
C CYS A 48 21.78 14.52 -17.69
N LYS A 49 20.98 15.13 -18.56
CA LYS A 49 19.51 15.19 -18.39
C LYS A 49 18.87 13.80 -18.36
N GLN A 50 19.25 12.93 -19.29
CA GLN A 50 18.73 11.55 -19.33
C GLN A 50 19.11 10.77 -18.06
N ASN A 51 20.35 10.90 -17.58
CA ASN A 51 20.80 10.29 -16.34
C ASN A 51 20.04 10.85 -15.12
N LEU A 52 19.77 12.16 -15.07
CA LEU A 52 18.96 12.76 -13.99
C LEU A 52 17.54 12.20 -13.96
N GLN A 53 16.90 12.07 -15.12
CA GLN A 53 15.57 11.46 -15.22
C GLN A 53 15.59 10.00 -14.76
N PHE A 54 16.61 9.23 -15.15
CA PHE A 54 16.77 7.85 -14.73
C PHE A 54 16.98 7.72 -13.21
N ILE A 55 17.80 8.61 -12.63
CA ILE A 55 18.00 8.65 -11.17
C ILE A 55 16.68 8.97 -10.46
N ASP A 56 15.87 9.90 -10.97
CA ASP A 56 14.57 10.23 -10.38
C ASP A 56 13.64 9.00 -10.40
N GLN A 57 13.61 8.25 -11.49
CA GLN A 57 12.87 6.99 -11.56
C GLN A 57 13.33 5.96 -10.52
N ILE A 58 14.66 5.81 -10.33
CA ILE A 58 15.19 4.88 -9.32
C ILE A 58 14.83 5.35 -7.90
N ILE A 59 14.90 6.65 -7.62
CA ILE A 59 14.48 7.22 -6.32
C ILE A 59 13.02 6.89 -6.04
N ASP A 60 12.14 7.08 -7.02
CA ASP A 60 10.72 6.75 -6.90
C ASP A 60 10.49 5.26 -6.65
N ASP A 61 11.26 4.39 -7.33
CA ASP A 61 11.20 2.94 -7.13
C ASP A 61 11.68 2.53 -5.74
N VAL A 62 12.78 3.11 -5.23
CA VAL A 62 13.28 2.87 -3.87
C VAL A 62 12.25 3.33 -2.82
N HIS A 63 11.66 4.50 -3.01
CA HIS A 63 10.60 4.99 -2.14
C HIS A 63 9.37 4.09 -2.16
N ARG A 64 8.98 3.57 -3.33
CA ARG A 64 7.87 2.62 -3.47
C ARG A 64 8.17 1.29 -2.78
N LEU A 65 9.37 0.75 -2.94
CA LEU A 65 9.80 -0.49 -2.28
C LEU A 65 9.86 -0.32 -0.76
N SER A 66 10.44 0.77 -0.26
CA SER A 66 10.51 1.09 1.15
C SER A 66 9.11 1.20 1.78
N ARG A 67 8.19 1.92 1.13
CA ARG A 67 6.79 2.04 1.57
C ARG A 67 6.03 0.71 1.53
N ASN A 68 6.34 -0.17 0.59
CA ASN A 68 5.77 -1.52 0.54
C ASN A 68 6.28 -2.41 1.68
N LEU A 69 7.52 -2.24 2.08
CA LEU A 69 8.14 -2.99 3.18
C LEU A 69 7.73 -2.49 4.56
N SER A 70 7.67 -1.17 4.76
CA SER A 70 7.23 -0.58 6.03
C SER A 70 6.22 0.53 5.79
N PRO A 71 5.17 0.64 6.60
CA PRO A 71 4.26 1.77 6.55
C PRO A 71 4.84 3.02 7.23
N SER A 72 6.10 3.37 6.96
CA SER A 72 6.69 4.65 7.40
C SER A 72 5.85 5.83 6.92
N ILE A 73 5.22 5.70 5.75
CA ILE A 73 4.23 6.66 5.24
C ILE A 73 3.13 7.02 6.26
N LEU A 74 2.78 6.09 7.17
CA LEU A 74 1.82 6.38 8.23
C LEU A 74 2.38 7.36 9.28
N GLU A 75 3.71 7.47 9.41
CA GLU A 75 4.36 8.44 10.31
C GLU A 75 4.33 9.83 9.73
N ASP A 76 4.50 9.92 8.42
CA ASP A 76 4.61 11.18 7.71
C ASP A 76 3.24 11.83 7.45
N ILE A 77 2.26 11.05 7.01
CA ILE A 77 0.99 11.60 6.52
C ILE A 77 -0.27 11.00 7.17
N GLY A 78 -0.15 10.00 8.05
CA GLY A 78 -1.29 9.32 8.68
C GLY A 78 -1.91 8.22 7.80
N LEU A 79 -2.96 7.55 8.35
CA LEU A 79 -3.56 6.37 7.70
C LEU A 79 -4.41 6.74 6.48
N THR A 80 -5.34 7.69 6.63
CA THR A 80 -6.30 8.00 5.56
C THR A 80 -5.59 8.51 4.28
N PRO A 81 -4.64 9.46 4.35
CA PRO A 81 -3.84 9.83 3.19
C PRO A 81 -3.00 8.68 2.64
N ALA A 82 -2.45 7.81 3.51
CA ALA A 82 -1.67 6.65 3.06
C ALA A 82 -2.53 5.63 2.29
N LEU A 83 -3.78 5.42 2.70
CA LEU A 83 -4.73 4.59 1.95
C LEU A 83 -5.05 5.19 0.58
N ARG A 84 -5.26 6.52 0.50
CA ARG A 84 -5.46 7.21 -0.79
C ARG A 84 -4.26 7.02 -1.71
N TRP A 85 -3.06 7.20 -1.18
CA TRP A 85 -1.83 6.96 -1.93
C TRP A 85 -1.73 5.52 -2.46
N LEU A 86 -2.13 4.50 -1.68
CA LEU A 86 -2.18 3.10 -2.15
C LEU A 86 -3.16 2.95 -3.32
N ILE A 87 -4.32 3.60 -3.27
CA ILE A 87 -5.32 3.56 -4.33
C ILE A 87 -4.78 4.21 -5.61
N ASP A 88 -4.19 5.40 -5.50
CA ASP A 88 -3.65 6.13 -6.65
C ASP A 88 -2.56 5.32 -7.37
N ASN A 89 -1.65 4.69 -6.59
CA ASN A 89 -0.63 3.79 -7.14
C ASN A 89 -1.23 2.55 -7.79
N PHE A 90 -2.26 1.95 -7.17
CA PHE A 90 -2.96 0.81 -7.72
C PHE A 90 -3.63 1.15 -9.05
N VAL A 91 -4.35 2.26 -9.12
CA VAL A 91 -5.01 2.77 -10.33
C VAL A 91 -3.99 3.00 -11.44
N SER A 92 -2.89 3.69 -11.13
CA SER A 92 -1.83 4.01 -12.11
C SER A 92 -1.13 2.76 -12.64
N HIS A 93 -0.92 1.74 -11.77
CA HIS A 93 -0.16 0.54 -12.13
C HIS A 93 -1.01 -0.48 -12.92
N TYR A 94 -2.28 -0.65 -12.54
CA TYR A 94 -3.15 -1.67 -13.14
C TYR A 94 -4.14 -1.12 -14.17
N GLY A 95 -4.26 0.20 -14.33
CA GLY A 95 -5.20 0.82 -15.26
C GLY A 95 -6.67 0.63 -14.90
N VAL A 96 -6.96 0.33 -13.63
CA VAL A 96 -8.30 0.08 -13.08
C VAL A 96 -8.94 1.40 -12.68
N ARG A 97 -10.25 1.54 -12.82
CA ARG A 97 -10.98 2.70 -12.25
C ARG A 97 -11.29 2.45 -10.79
N ALA A 98 -11.11 3.46 -9.95
CA ALA A 98 -11.47 3.39 -8.54
C ALA A 98 -12.52 4.46 -8.19
N ASP A 99 -13.63 4.01 -7.61
CA ASP A 99 -14.62 4.89 -6.96
C ASP A 99 -14.37 4.86 -5.45
N THR A 100 -14.15 6.04 -4.86
CA THR A 100 -13.69 6.13 -3.47
C THR A 100 -14.55 7.05 -2.64
N ASP A 101 -14.97 6.58 -1.47
CA ASP A 101 -15.71 7.32 -0.48
C ASP A 101 -15.10 7.10 0.92
N MET A 102 -14.26 8.03 1.37
CA MET A 102 -13.37 7.81 2.52
C MET A 102 -13.46 8.94 3.55
N GLU A 103 -13.93 8.59 4.74
CA GLU A 103 -13.86 9.43 5.95
C GLU A 103 -12.44 9.39 6.55
N ASN A 104 -12.05 10.49 7.23
CA ASN A 104 -10.81 10.50 8.00
C ASN A 104 -11.01 9.75 9.32
N ILE A 105 -10.22 8.68 9.51
CA ILE A 105 -10.29 7.78 10.66
C ILE A 105 -9.03 7.78 11.53
N ASP A 106 -8.05 8.61 11.21
CA ASP A 106 -6.72 8.58 11.83
C ASP A 106 -6.77 8.77 13.34
N HIS A 107 -7.60 9.70 13.79
CA HIS A 107 -7.78 10.06 15.21
C HIS A 107 -8.54 9.01 16.04
N LEU A 108 -9.11 7.99 15.40
CA LEU A 108 -9.93 6.95 16.03
C LEU A 108 -9.13 5.67 16.33
N LEU A 109 -7.85 5.61 15.95
CA LEU A 109 -7.06 4.40 15.90
C LEU A 109 -5.70 4.60 16.58
N THR A 110 -5.25 3.57 17.30
CA THR A 110 -3.84 3.53 17.74
C THR A 110 -2.91 3.32 16.54
N ARG A 111 -1.63 3.64 16.70
CA ARG A 111 -0.62 3.43 15.67
C ARG A 111 -0.57 1.98 15.17
N ASN A 112 -0.63 1.01 16.08
CA ASN A 112 -0.64 -0.41 15.74
C ASN A 112 -1.91 -0.80 14.95
N ASP A 113 -3.06 -0.25 15.30
CA ASP A 113 -4.30 -0.49 14.58
C ASP A 113 -4.22 0.08 13.15
N GLN A 114 -3.64 1.28 12.99
CA GLN A 114 -3.40 1.90 11.68
C GLN A 114 -2.53 1.01 10.78
N ILE A 115 -1.43 0.45 11.32
CA ILE A 115 -0.54 -0.46 10.58
C ILE A 115 -1.31 -1.71 10.12
N MET A 116 -2.09 -2.33 11.01
CA MET A 116 -2.86 -3.53 10.67
C MET A 116 -3.91 -3.26 9.59
N ILE A 117 -4.60 -2.13 9.67
CA ILE A 117 -5.58 -1.70 8.67
C ILE A 117 -4.88 -1.44 7.32
N TYR A 118 -3.79 -0.68 7.33
CA TYR A 118 -3.01 -0.39 6.12
C TYR A 118 -2.57 -1.67 5.42
N ARG A 119 -2.01 -2.64 6.16
CA ARG A 119 -1.57 -3.93 5.61
C ARG A 119 -2.72 -4.78 5.09
N THR A 120 -3.87 -4.76 5.75
CA THR A 120 -5.06 -5.47 5.28
C THR A 120 -5.56 -4.88 3.96
N PHE A 121 -5.56 -3.55 3.86
CA PHE A 121 -5.96 -2.84 2.66
C PHE A 121 -4.97 -3.05 1.50
N GLN A 122 -3.67 -2.99 1.77
CA GLN A 122 -2.60 -3.27 0.82
C GLN A 122 -2.73 -4.68 0.23
N GLU A 123 -3.00 -5.69 1.08
CA GLU A 123 -3.20 -7.07 0.65
C GLU A 123 -4.46 -7.22 -0.23
N ALA A 124 -5.56 -6.53 0.14
CA ALA A 124 -6.78 -6.54 -0.65
C ALA A 124 -6.54 -6.00 -2.07
N LEU A 125 -5.90 -4.83 -2.21
CA LEU A 125 -5.56 -4.24 -3.51
C LEU A 125 -4.57 -5.11 -4.30
N THR A 126 -3.58 -5.71 -3.62
CA THR A 126 -2.62 -6.63 -4.26
C THR A 126 -3.33 -7.85 -4.84
N ASN A 127 -4.30 -8.41 -4.12
CA ASN A 127 -5.08 -9.55 -4.58
C ASN A 127 -5.94 -9.18 -5.80
N ILE A 128 -6.55 -8.00 -5.81
CA ILE A 128 -7.30 -7.51 -6.96
C ILE A 128 -6.36 -7.39 -8.17
N GLY A 129 -5.24 -6.69 -8.02
CA GLY A 129 -4.31 -6.46 -9.12
C GLY A 129 -3.72 -7.73 -9.72
N LYS A 130 -3.41 -8.74 -8.86
CA LYS A 130 -2.81 -10.00 -9.31
C LYS A 130 -3.82 -11.01 -9.85
N HIS A 131 -5.06 -10.99 -9.32
CA HIS A 131 -5.96 -12.11 -9.49
C HIS A 131 -7.32 -11.77 -10.08
N ALA A 132 -7.82 -10.54 -9.92
CA ALA A 132 -9.21 -10.24 -10.23
C ALA A 132 -9.47 -9.98 -11.72
N GLN A 133 -8.53 -9.39 -12.46
CA GLN A 133 -8.77 -8.87 -13.81
C GLN A 133 -9.94 -7.87 -13.83
N ALA A 134 -10.07 -7.06 -12.80
CA ALA A 134 -11.15 -6.10 -12.63
C ALA A 134 -10.98 -4.87 -13.51
N GLY A 135 -12.08 -4.29 -13.97
CA GLY A 135 -12.13 -2.99 -14.63
C GLY A 135 -12.42 -1.85 -13.65
N ASN A 136 -13.16 -2.14 -12.58
CA ASN A 136 -13.59 -1.16 -11.60
C ASN A 136 -13.44 -1.70 -10.16
N VAL A 137 -13.05 -0.80 -9.25
CA VAL A 137 -12.97 -1.09 -7.81
C VAL A 137 -13.71 -0.01 -7.04
N VAL A 138 -14.53 -0.40 -6.09
CA VAL A 138 -15.26 0.50 -5.18
C VAL A 138 -14.66 0.37 -3.79
N ILE A 139 -14.30 1.51 -3.21
CA ILE A 139 -13.65 1.57 -1.90
C ILE A 139 -14.41 2.54 -1.01
N ALA A 140 -14.81 2.08 0.18
CA ALA A 140 -15.48 2.92 1.16
C ALA A 140 -14.86 2.76 2.54
N VAL A 141 -14.64 3.89 3.23
CA VAL A 141 -14.23 3.96 4.64
C VAL A 141 -15.24 4.82 5.37
N ARG A 142 -15.95 4.25 6.31
CA ARG A 142 -17.04 4.89 7.04
C ARG A 142 -16.95 4.63 8.53
N THR A 143 -17.47 5.58 9.31
CA THR A 143 -17.65 5.42 10.74
C THR A 143 -19.15 5.35 11.09
N GLY A 144 -19.49 4.54 12.07
CA GLY A 144 -20.88 4.42 12.54
C GLY A 144 -21.03 3.38 13.64
N GLN A 145 -21.97 3.61 14.54
CA GLN A 145 -22.30 2.68 15.63
C GLN A 145 -21.08 2.24 16.47
N GLY A 146 -20.12 3.17 16.69
CA GLY A 146 -18.90 2.87 17.45
C GLY A 146 -17.88 1.97 16.70
N ARG A 147 -18.01 1.86 15.39
CA ARG A 147 -17.13 1.03 14.54
C ARG A 147 -16.65 1.79 13.32
N ILE A 148 -15.51 1.38 12.82
CA ILE A 148 -14.96 1.75 11.52
C ILE A 148 -15.26 0.59 10.57
N SER A 149 -15.81 0.89 9.40
CA SER A 149 -16.05 -0.07 8.31
C SER A 149 -15.23 0.30 7.10
N LEU A 150 -14.37 -0.61 6.65
CA LEU A 150 -13.64 -0.50 5.40
C LEU A 150 -14.19 -1.56 4.44
N ARG A 151 -14.52 -1.13 3.21
CA ARG A 151 -15.01 -2.01 2.16
C ARG A 151 -14.18 -1.83 0.91
N VAL A 152 -13.81 -2.94 0.30
CA VAL A 152 -13.17 -2.98 -1.02
C VAL A 152 -13.94 -4.00 -1.85
N ALA A 153 -14.41 -3.60 -3.02
CA ALA A 153 -15.15 -4.47 -3.93
C ALA A 153 -14.63 -4.30 -5.35
N ASP A 154 -14.43 -5.39 -6.06
CA ASP A 154 -14.05 -5.40 -7.47
C ASP A 154 -15.12 -6.09 -8.33
N ASP A 155 -15.13 -5.77 -9.61
CA ASP A 155 -15.99 -6.36 -10.64
C ASP A 155 -15.27 -7.47 -11.44
N GLY A 156 -14.21 -8.04 -10.89
CA GLY A 156 -13.36 -9.00 -11.58
C GLY A 156 -13.96 -10.41 -11.68
N ARG A 157 -13.10 -11.38 -12.00
CA ARG A 157 -13.53 -12.78 -12.23
C ARG A 157 -14.05 -13.51 -11.00
N GLY A 158 -13.78 -12.99 -9.78
CA GLY A 158 -14.11 -13.67 -8.54
C GLY A 158 -13.51 -15.07 -8.39
N PHE A 159 -13.90 -15.79 -7.36
CA PHE A 159 -13.48 -17.17 -7.09
C PHE A 159 -14.45 -17.87 -6.14
N ASP A 160 -14.37 -19.21 -6.09
CA ASP A 160 -15.12 -20.04 -5.15
C ASP A 160 -14.48 -20.00 -3.76
N VAL A 161 -15.14 -19.34 -2.81
CA VAL A 161 -14.66 -19.18 -1.42
C VAL A 161 -14.74 -20.51 -0.66
N GLU A 162 -15.77 -21.34 -0.89
CA GLU A 162 -15.95 -22.61 -0.21
C GLU A 162 -14.91 -23.63 -0.67
N GLY A 163 -14.67 -23.71 -1.98
CA GLY A 163 -13.61 -24.54 -2.55
C GLY A 163 -12.22 -24.13 -2.07
N LEU A 164 -11.98 -22.82 -1.87
CA LEU A 164 -10.73 -22.32 -1.27
C LEU A 164 -10.62 -22.67 0.21
N ALA A 165 -11.74 -22.70 0.96
CA ALA A 165 -11.76 -23.07 2.38
C ALA A 165 -11.41 -24.55 2.60
N ALA A 166 -11.70 -25.42 1.64
CA ALA A 166 -11.41 -26.86 1.69
C ALA A 166 -9.93 -27.20 1.37
N ARG A 167 -9.15 -26.26 0.80
CA ARG A 167 -7.74 -26.48 0.44
C ARG A 167 -6.82 -26.37 1.65
N THR A 168 -5.66 -27.01 1.60
CA THR A 168 -4.63 -26.94 2.64
C THR A 168 -4.10 -25.52 2.85
N ILE A 169 -3.55 -25.21 4.04
CA ILE A 169 -3.05 -23.87 4.42
C ILE A 169 -2.02 -23.34 3.40
N SER A 170 -1.22 -24.21 2.79
CA SER A 170 -0.23 -23.84 1.75
C SER A 170 -0.89 -23.41 0.43
N GLU A 171 -2.12 -23.82 0.15
CA GLU A 171 -2.86 -23.53 -1.09
C GLU A 171 -3.88 -22.40 -0.91
N LYS A 172 -4.24 -22.04 0.35
CA LYS A 172 -5.19 -20.95 0.67
C LYS A 172 -4.66 -19.54 0.39
N GLY A 173 -3.40 -19.42 -0.01
CA GLY A 173 -2.73 -18.12 -0.09
C GLY A 173 -2.57 -17.49 1.31
N LEU A 174 -1.35 -17.29 1.75
CA LEU A 174 -1.00 -16.71 3.06
C LEU A 174 -1.70 -15.36 3.31
N GLY A 175 -2.06 -14.64 2.26
CA GLY A 175 -2.64 -13.30 2.30
C GLY A 175 -4.01 -13.24 2.98
N LEU A 176 -4.96 -14.12 2.58
CA LEU A 176 -6.30 -14.14 3.17
C LEU A 176 -6.26 -14.51 4.65
N ALA A 177 -5.52 -15.57 5.01
CA ALA A 177 -5.36 -15.98 6.40
C ALA A 177 -4.79 -14.84 7.27
N THR A 178 -3.79 -14.11 6.76
CA THR A 178 -3.18 -12.98 7.45
C THR A 178 -4.16 -11.80 7.61
N MET A 179 -5.04 -11.55 6.63
CA MET A 179 -6.08 -10.53 6.77
C MET A 179 -7.09 -10.88 7.87
N TYR A 180 -7.52 -12.14 7.98
CA TYR A 180 -8.40 -12.60 9.07
C TYR A 180 -7.74 -12.46 10.44
N GLU A 181 -6.47 -12.85 10.57
CA GLU A 181 -5.72 -12.72 11.82
C GLU A 181 -5.58 -11.24 12.23
N ARG A 182 -5.27 -10.34 11.30
CA ARG A 182 -5.20 -8.90 11.59
C ARG A 182 -6.56 -8.35 12.04
N ALA A 183 -7.65 -8.74 11.39
CA ALA A 183 -8.99 -8.33 11.81
C ALA A 183 -9.29 -8.79 13.25
N ARG A 184 -8.90 -10.01 13.60
CA ARG A 184 -9.06 -10.55 14.97
C ARG A 184 -8.21 -9.77 15.99
N MET A 185 -6.96 -9.44 15.66
CA MET A 185 -6.08 -8.64 16.52
C MET A 185 -6.63 -7.23 16.77
N LEU A 186 -7.32 -6.65 15.77
CA LEU A 186 -8.03 -5.38 15.89
C LEU A 186 -9.31 -5.47 16.77
N GLY A 187 -9.68 -6.67 17.24
CA GLY A 187 -10.98 -6.91 17.90
C GLY A 187 -12.17 -6.75 16.96
N GLY A 188 -11.92 -6.86 15.67
CA GLY A 188 -12.87 -6.69 14.59
C GLY A 188 -13.25 -7.99 13.91
N SER A 189 -13.90 -7.86 12.75
CA SER A 189 -14.28 -8.98 11.87
C SER A 189 -13.96 -8.63 10.42
N LEU A 190 -13.55 -9.64 9.66
CA LEU A 190 -13.38 -9.56 8.21
C LEU A 190 -14.42 -10.48 7.56
N HIS A 191 -15.14 -9.95 6.59
CA HIS A 191 -16.07 -10.71 5.76
C HIS A 191 -15.59 -10.67 4.32
N LEU A 192 -15.41 -11.85 3.74
CA LEU A 192 -15.04 -12.05 2.35
C LEU A 192 -16.24 -12.69 1.64
N TRP A 193 -16.65 -12.09 0.56
CA TRP A 193 -17.60 -12.67 -0.39
C TRP A 193 -16.96 -12.65 -1.78
N SER A 194 -17.05 -13.77 -2.50
CA SER A 194 -16.63 -13.86 -3.89
C SER A 194 -17.42 -14.96 -4.57
N GLU A 195 -17.73 -14.75 -5.83
CA GLU A 195 -18.39 -15.71 -6.70
C GLU A 195 -17.79 -15.59 -8.10
N GLN A 196 -17.62 -16.72 -8.76
CA GLN A 196 -17.00 -16.76 -10.08
C GLN A 196 -17.82 -15.92 -11.09
N GLY A 197 -17.17 -14.96 -11.75
CA GLY A 197 -17.78 -14.03 -12.69
C GLY A 197 -18.49 -12.83 -12.04
N LYS A 198 -18.50 -12.71 -10.68
CA LYS A 198 -19.19 -11.60 -9.97
C LYS A 198 -18.27 -10.74 -9.11
N GLY A 199 -16.96 -10.93 -9.24
CA GLY A 199 -15.96 -10.18 -8.49
C GLY A 199 -15.82 -10.60 -7.04
N THR A 200 -15.14 -9.75 -6.25
CA THR A 200 -14.87 -10.02 -4.84
C THR A 200 -15.25 -8.82 -3.98
N ARG A 201 -15.71 -9.07 -2.76
CA ARG A 201 -15.99 -8.03 -1.75
C ARG A 201 -15.32 -8.41 -0.45
N ILE A 202 -14.57 -7.46 0.11
CA ILE A 202 -13.95 -7.57 1.42
C ILE A 202 -14.51 -6.44 2.30
N ALA A 203 -15.00 -6.81 3.49
CA ALA A 203 -15.48 -5.85 4.48
C ALA A 203 -14.77 -6.11 5.80
N LEU A 204 -13.95 -5.15 6.24
CA LEU A 204 -13.31 -5.13 7.55
C LEU A 204 -14.12 -4.20 8.47
N SER A 205 -14.52 -4.69 9.65
CA SER A 205 -15.21 -3.91 10.67
C SER A 205 -14.39 -3.92 11.96
N VAL A 206 -14.01 -2.75 12.45
CA VAL A 206 -13.14 -2.58 13.64
C VAL A 206 -13.85 -1.72 14.67
N PRO A 207 -13.89 -2.10 15.96
CA PRO A 207 -14.46 -1.24 17.01
C PRO A 207 -13.58 0.00 17.21
N ILE A 208 -14.22 1.17 17.36
CA ILE A 208 -13.53 2.38 17.77
C ILE A 208 -13.18 2.20 19.25
N ARG A 209 -11.92 2.03 19.56
CA ARG A 209 -11.44 2.02 20.93
C ARG A 209 -11.24 3.47 21.33
N LYS A 210 -12.03 3.96 22.31
CA LYS A 210 -11.69 5.25 22.94
C LYS A 210 -10.25 5.15 23.40
N ALA A 211 -9.38 6.02 22.88
CA ALA A 211 -8.03 6.16 23.39
C ALA A 211 -8.15 6.39 24.91
N GLY A 212 -7.73 5.39 25.69
CA GLY A 212 -7.70 5.51 27.14
C GLY A 212 -6.80 6.71 27.44
N ARG A 213 -7.34 7.68 28.17
CA ARG A 213 -6.52 8.68 28.84
C ARG A 213 -5.63 7.91 29.83
N ASN A 214 -4.37 7.74 29.49
CA ASN A 214 -3.32 7.55 30.47
C ASN A 214 -2.79 8.91 30.86
#